data_bc9f44f9d3aa8be470622039e1ee2323
#
_entry.id   bc9f44f9d3aa8be470622039e1ee2323
#
_cell.length_a   1.000
_cell.length_b   1.000
_cell.length_c   1.000
_cell.angle_alpha   90.00
_cell.angle_beta   90.00
_cell.angle_gamma   90.00
#
_symmetry.space_group_name_H-M   'P 1'
#
loop_
_entity.id
_entity.type
_entity.pdbx_description
1 polymer ?
#
loop_
_entity_poly.entity_id
_entity_poly.type
_entity_poly.pdbx_seq_one_letter_code
_entity_poly.pdbx_strand_id
1 'polypeptide(L)'
;MLIPHAVFFGIQGLWIGRWLSDVAHFPDDAVAYLLYMSMAAVIFGAIAVGMITEWAGKRGVTPIGVAGIGIALFVLVQAAFVVGYAPSFQLLSVLFTLVGTITGIEYAIVAQSMPRELTGRAATCLNLLIFVGAFLVQAGFGLVVGLWTPDAGGHYPALAYRVAFGVLVLLQLPGLVGWLRRGRSASMPVAAPAVEEAHRPA
;
A
#
# COMPACT_ATOMS: atom_id res chain seq x y z
N MET A 1 3.19 8.71 0.21
CA MET A 1 2.17 7.69 -0.12
C MET A 1 2.50 6.93 -1.41
N LEU A 2 3.11 7.56 -2.41
CA LEU A 2 3.46 6.93 -3.69
C LEU A 2 4.26 5.62 -3.54
N ILE A 3 5.31 5.60 -2.68
CA ILE A 3 6.17 4.42 -2.52
C ILE A 3 5.39 3.19 -2.02
N PRO A 4 4.58 3.25 -0.94
CA PRO A 4 3.76 2.11 -0.51
C PRO A 4 2.82 1.59 -1.60
N HIS A 5 2.24 2.47 -2.41
CA HIS A 5 1.36 2.08 -3.51
C HIS A 5 2.12 1.37 -4.64
N ALA A 6 3.28 1.89 -5.01
CA ALA A 6 4.18 1.25 -5.96
C ALA A 6 4.64 -0.13 -5.46
N VAL A 7 4.95 -0.26 -4.17
CA VAL A 7 5.29 -1.54 -3.53
C VAL A 7 4.11 -2.51 -3.59
N PHE A 8 2.90 -2.06 -3.26
CA PHE A 8 1.72 -2.90 -3.33
C PHE A 8 1.52 -3.48 -4.73
N PHE A 9 1.47 -2.63 -5.76
CA PHE A 9 1.27 -3.10 -7.14
C PHE A 9 2.44 -3.93 -7.66
N GLY A 10 3.68 -3.50 -7.39
CA GLY A 10 4.87 -4.20 -7.86
C GLY A 10 4.98 -5.62 -7.29
N ILE A 11 4.71 -5.79 -6.00
CA ILE A 11 4.85 -7.07 -5.33
C ILE A 11 3.62 -7.96 -5.58
N GLN A 12 2.41 -7.41 -5.49
CA GLN A 12 1.17 -8.17 -5.70
C GLN A 12 1.09 -8.72 -7.13
N GLY A 13 1.52 -7.93 -8.12
CA GLY A 13 1.39 -8.32 -9.53
C GLY A 13 2.32 -9.46 -9.97
N LEU A 14 3.45 -9.66 -9.29
CA LEU A 14 4.45 -10.65 -9.73
C LEU A 14 5.03 -11.47 -8.56
N TRP A 15 5.48 -10.83 -7.49
CA TRP A 15 6.36 -11.46 -6.52
C TRP A 15 5.65 -12.27 -5.44
N ILE A 16 4.38 -12.00 -5.14
CA ILE A 16 3.61 -12.82 -4.19
C ILE A 16 3.44 -14.24 -4.70
N GLY A 17 3.08 -14.42 -5.97
CA GLY A 17 2.97 -15.75 -6.58
C GLY A 17 4.31 -16.49 -6.57
N ARG A 18 5.37 -15.81 -6.96
CA ARG A 18 6.72 -16.39 -6.96
C ARG A 18 7.20 -16.74 -5.55
N TRP A 19 6.92 -15.91 -4.56
CA TRP A 19 7.25 -16.20 -3.16
C TRP A 19 6.48 -17.42 -2.62
N LEU A 20 5.21 -17.60 -2.99
CA LEU A 20 4.42 -18.78 -2.61
C LEU A 20 5.00 -20.05 -3.23
N SER A 21 5.47 -20.01 -4.47
CA SER A 21 6.12 -21.13 -5.14
C SER A 21 7.50 -21.42 -4.54
N ASP A 22 8.36 -20.41 -4.41
CA ASP A 22 9.76 -20.58 -4.02
C ASP A 22 9.94 -20.89 -2.52
N VAL A 23 9.14 -20.24 -1.65
CA VAL A 23 9.32 -20.31 -0.19
C VAL A 23 8.34 -21.24 0.48
N ALA A 24 7.08 -21.24 0.04
CA ALA A 24 6.05 -22.12 0.59
C ALA A 24 5.95 -23.46 -0.15
N HIS A 25 6.63 -23.59 -1.31
CA HIS A 25 6.62 -24.78 -2.16
C HIS A 25 5.20 -25.21 -2.58
N PHE A 26 4.31 -24.24 -2.79
CA PHE A 26 2.97 -24.53 -3.28
C PHE A 26 2.99 -24.88 -4.78
N PRO A 27 2.22 -25.89 -5.20
CA PRO A 27 2.03 -26.17 -6.60
C PRO A 27 1.29 -25.05 -7.31
N ASP A 28 1.47 -24.96 -8.64
CA ASP A 28 0.98 -23.84 -9.45
C ASP A 28 -0.53 -23.60 -9.36
N ASP A 29 -1.32 -24.66 -9.22
CA ASP A 29 -2.78 -24.59 -9.04
C ASP A 29 -3.15 -23.95 -7.68
N ALA A 30 -2.45 -24.27 -6.61
CA ALA A 30 -2.64 -23.65 -5.30
C ALA A 30 -2.20 -22.17 -5.31
N VAL A 31 -1.09 -21.84 -5.98
CA VAL A 31 -0.64 -20.45 -6.17
C VAL A 31 -1.69 -19.67 -6.96
N ALA A 32 -2.19 -20.22 -8.09
CA ALA A 32 -3.22 -19.58 -8.91
C ALA A 32 -4.50 -19.34 -8.10
N TYR A 33 -4.94 -20.31 -7.29
CA TYR A 33 -6.11 -20.16 -6.42
C TYR A 33 -5.92 -19.04 -5.39
N LEU A 34 -4.73 -18.96 -4.75
CA LEU A 34 -4.44 -17.92 -3.77
C LEU A 34 -4.37 -16.53 -4.40
N LEU A 35 -3.82 -16.42 -5.62
CA LEU A 35 -3.83 -15.16 -6.35
C LEU A 35 -5.26 -14.74 -6.73
N TYR A 36 -6.13 -15.70 -7.10
CA TYR A 36 -7.54 -15.43 -7.33
C TYR A 36 -8.25 -14.95 -6.04
N MET A 37 -8.00 -15.59 -4.90
CA MET A 37 -8.52 -15.14 -3.61
C MET A 37 -7.98 -13.74 -3.24
N SER A 38 -6.75 -13.45 -3.59
CA SER A 38 -6.16 -12.11 -3.41
C SER A 38 -6.91 -11.04 -4.23
N MET A 39 -7.39 -11.37 -5.44
CA MET A 39 -8.23 -10.43 -6.21
C MET A 39 -9.56 -10.15 -5.51
N ALA A 40 -10.20 -11.15 -4.90
CA ALA A 40 -11.37 -10.93 -4.05
C ALA A 40 -11.01 -10.04 -2.85
N ALA A 41 -9.86 -10.26 -2.21
CA ALA A 41 -9.38 -9.42 -1.11
C ALA A 41 -9.15 -7.96 -1.53
N VAL A 42 -8.74 -7.68 -2.78
CA VAL A 42 -8.68 -6.29 -3.30
C VAL A 42 -10.05 -5.63 -3.28
N ILE A 43 -11.09 -6.33 -3.74
CA ILE A 43 -12.45 -5.78 -3.79
C ILE A 43 -12.96 -5.49 -2.39
N PHE A 44 -12.88 -6.47 -1.49
CA PHE A 44 -13.32 -6.31 -0.10
C PHE A 44 -12.49 -5.24 0.63
N GLY A 45 -11.18 -5.22 0.42
CA GLY A 45 -10.28 -4.22 1.00
C GLY A 45 -10.61 -2.81 0.53
N ALA A 46 -10.87 -2.60 -0.76
CA ALA A 46 -11.24 -1.29 -1.29
C ALA A 46 -12.58 -0.78 -0.69
N ILE A 47 -13.58 -1.66 -0.56
CA ILE A 47 -14.85 -1.34 0.10
C ILE A 47 -14.59 -1.00 1.57
N ALA A 48 -13.81 -1.82 2.29
CA ALA A 48 -13.49 -1.60 3.70
C ALA A 48 -12.75 -0.28 3.91
N VAL A 49 -11.79 0.05 3.06
CA VAL A 49 -11.05 1.34 3.11
C VAL A 49 -12.02 2.52 2.96
N GLY A 50 -12.98 2.44 2.02
CA GLY A 50 -14.00 3.47 1.84
C GLY A 50 -14.85 3.64 3.11
N MET A 51 -15.39 2.54 3.64
CA MET A 51 -16.22 2.54 4.86
C MET A 51 -15.44 3.03 6.09
N ILE A 52 -14.21 2.57 6.28
CA ILE A 52 -13.36 2.99 7.40
C ILE A 52 -13.04 4.48 7.30
N THR A 53 -12.75 4.97 6.09
CA THR A 53 -12.44 6.39 5.87
C THR A 53 -13.65 7.28 6.17
N GLU A 54 -14.84 6.88 5.74
CA GLU A 54 -16.08 7.60 6.04
C GLU A 54 -16.40 7.59 7.55
N TRP A 55 -16.33 6.42 8.17
CA TRP A 55 -16.57 6.26 9.61
C TRP A 55 -15.56 7.06 10.45
N ALA A 56 -14.28 7.04 10.08
CA ALA A 56 -13.23 7.79 10.74
C ALA A 56 -13.42 9.31 10.55
N GLY A 57 -13.85 9.74 9.34
CA GLY A 57 -14.19 11.13 9.04
C GLY A 57 -15.29 11.68 9.94
N LYS A 58 -16.33 10.89 10.24
CA LYS A 58 -17.39 11.25 11.19
C LYS A 58 -16.88 11.47 12.64
N ARG A 59 -15.66 11.00 12.94
CA ARG A 59 -14.96 11.18 14.22
C ARG A 59 -13.83 12.21 14.15
N GLY A 60 -13.75 12.98 13.09
CA GLY A 60 -12.73 14.01 12.90
C GLY A 60 -11.35 13.50 12.46
N VAL A 61 -11.23 12.22 12.08
CA VAL A 61 -9.98 11.68 11.55
C VAL A 61 -9.90 11.98 10.06
N THR A 62 -8.82 12.63 9.65
CA THR A 62 -8.62 12.98 8.24
C THR A 62 -8.27 11.75 7.38
N PRO A 63 -8.55 11.75 6.06
CA PRO A 63 -8.12 10.69 5.15
C PRO A 63 -6.62 10.39 5.21
N ILE A 64 -5.79 11.43 5.42
CA ILE A 64 -4.33 11.29 5.60
C ILE A 64 -4.01 10.53 6.90
N GLY A 65 -4.80 10.73 7.96
CA GLY A 65 -4.68 9.98 9.21
C GLY A 65 -4.97 8.50 9.03
N VAL A 66 -6.09 8.18 8.36
CA VAL A 66 -6.46 6.80 8.03
C VAL A 66 -5.39 6.14 7.16
N ALA A 67 -4.92 6.85 6.12
CA ALA A 67 -3.87 6.36 5.24
C ALA A 67 -2.57 6.06 6.00
N GLY A 68 -2.15 6.95 6.91
CA GLY A 68 -0.93 6.76 7.69
C GLY A 68 -0.99 5.52 8.58
N ILE A 69 -2.11 5.29 9.27
CA ILE A 69 -2.32 4.09 10.09
C ILE A 69 -2.30 2.84 9.20
N GLY A 70 -3.03 2.87 8.08
CA GLY A 70 -3.10 1.74 7.16
C GLY A 70 -1.76 1.40 6.52
N ILE A 71 -0.97 2.42 6.14
CA ILE A 71 0.40 2.23 5.63
C ILE A 71 1.32 1.65 6.72
N ALA A 72 1.18 2.08 7.98
CA ALA A 72 1.93 1.49 9.08
C ALA A 72 1.60 -0.01 9.24
N LEU A 73 0.33 -0.37 9.17
CA LEU A 73 -0.10 -1.78 9.17
C LEU A 73 0.45 -2.54 7.95
N PHE A 74 0.45 -1.93 6.77
CA PHE A 74 1.01 -2.54 5.56
C PHE A 74 2.52 -2.79 5.68
N VAL A 75 3.27 -1.85 6.29
CA VAL A 75 4.69 -2.05 6.58
C VAL A 75 4.90 -3.15 7.63
N LEU A 76 4.03 -3.27 8.63
CA LEU A 76 4.08 -4.37 9.59
C LEU A 76 3.83 -5.75 8.94
N VAL A 77 2.89 -5.84 8.00
CA VAL A 77 2.69 -7.06 7.22
C VAL A 77 3.97 -7.40 6.43
N GLN A 78 4.59 -6.41 5.78
CA GLN A 78 5.88 -6.63 5.09
C GLN A 78 7.00 -7.06 6.05
N ALA A 79 7.03 -6.52 7.28
CA ALA A 79 7.98 -6.94 8.30
C ALA A 79 7.83 -8.43 8.68
N ALA A 80 6.62 -8.99 8.62
CA ALA A 80 6.42 -10.42 8.81
C ALA A 80 7.14 -11.26 7.73
N PHE A 81 7.16 -10.80 6.47
CA PHE A 81 7.97 -11.44 5.43
C PHE A 81 9.47 -11.35 5.73
N VAL A 82 9.94 -10.20 6.26
CA VAL A 82 11.35 -9.97 6.61
C VAL A 82 11.82 -10.93 7.72
N VAL A 83 11.03 -11.06 8.79
CA VAL A 83 11.40 -11.95 9.90
C VAL A 83 11.16 -13.43 9.57
N GLY A 84 10.48 -13.71 8.46
CA GLY A 84 10.10 -15.07 8.06
C GLY A 84 9.01 -15.67 8.97
N TYR A 85 8.23 -14.81 9.63
CA TYR A 85 7.10 -15.24 10.44
C TYR A 85 5.89 -15.45 9.53
N ALA A 86 5.66 -16.70 9.18
CA ALA A 86 4.52 -17.09 8.36
C ALA A 86 3.83 -18.29 9.01
N PRO A 87 2.95 -18.05 10.03
CA PRO A 87 2.16 -19.12 10.63
C PRO A 87 1.24 -19.78 9.60
N SER A 88 0.90 -19.02 8.54
CA SER A 88 0.23 -19.49 7.34
C SER A 88 0.67 -18.60 6.16
N PHE A 89 1.29 -19.21 5.16
CA PHE A 89 1.69 -18.52 3.92
C PHE A 89 0.46 -17.95 3.19
N GLN A 90 -0.65 -18.71 3.19
CA GLN A 90 -1.92 -18.27 2.60
C GLN A 90 -2.43 -17.00 3.27
N LEU A 91 -2.50 -17.01 4.62
CA LEU A 91 -2.98 -15.86 5.38
C LEU A 91 -2.10 -14.64 5.15
N LEU A 92 -0.79 -14.79 5.14
CA LEU A 92 0.15 -13.69 4.96
C LEU A 92 0.03 -13.06 3.57
N SER A 93 -0.14 -13.87 2.52
CA SER A 93 -0.35 -13.38 1.14
C SER A 93 -1.66 -12.61 1.00
N VAL A 94 -2.75 -13.11 1.59
CA VAL A 94 -4.06 -12.44 1.59
C VAL A 94 -4.02 -11.14 2.42
N LEU A 95 -3.36 -11.15 3.58
CA LEU A 95 -3.19 -9.94 4.42
C LEU A 95 -2.36 -8.87 3.71
N PHE A 96 -1.32 -9.27 2.98
CA PHE A 96 -0.56 -8.33 2.17
C PHE A 96 -1.46 -7.59 1.19
N THR A 97 -2.31 -8.34 0.49
CA THR A 97 -3.26 -7.78 -0.47
C THR A 97 -4.32 -6.93 0.20
N LEU A 98 -4.99 -7.48 1.22
CA LEU A 98 -6.10 -6.80 1.91
C LEU A 98 -5.66 -5.48 2.53
N VAL A 99 -4.55 -5.49 3.27
CA VAL A 99 -4.03 -4.28 3.93
C VAL A 99 -3.41 -3.33 2.91
N GLY A 100 -2.77 -3.86 1.85
CA GLY A 100 -2.18 -3.05 0.80
C GLY A 100 -3.18 -2.17 0.03
N THR A 101 -4.47 -2.55 -0.01
CA THR A 101 -5.53 -1.74 -0.64
C THR A 101 -5.68 -0.35 -0.04
N ILE A 102 -5.21 -0.12 1.20
CA ILE A 102 -5.22 1.21 1.84
C ILE A 102 -4.48 2.26 1.02
N THR A 103 -3.51 1.82 0.21
CA THR A 103 -2.73 2.72 -0.64
C THR A 103 -3.61 3.45 -1.67
N GLY A 104 -4.73 2.84 -2.08
CA GLY A 104 -5.69 3.45 -3.00
C GLY A 104 -6.36 4.73 -2.49
N ILE A 105 -6.34 5.01 -1.18
CA ILE A 105 -6.91 6.23 -0.60
C ILE A 105 -6.24 7.50 -1.15
N GLU A 106 -5.02 7.40 -1.68
CA GLU A 106 -4.30 8.57 -2.22
C GLU A 106 -5.01 9.20 -3.43
N TYR A 107 -5.78 8.43 -4.22
CA TYR A 107 -6.61 9.00 -5.28
C TYR A 107 -7.66 9.96 -4.72
N ALA A 108 -8.33 9.57 -3.63
CA ALA A 108 -9.30 10.43 -2.96
C ALA A 108 -8.64 11.67 -2.35
N ILE A 109 -7.45 11.54 -1.76
CA ILE A 109 -6.69 12.66 -1.21
C ILE A 109 -6.29 13.65 -2.31
N VAL A 110 -5.77 13.14 -3.43
CA VAL A 110 -5.40 13.98 -4.59
C VAL A 110 -6.62 14.67 -5.17
N ALA A 111 -7.73 13.95 -5.36
CA ALA A 111 -8.97 14.53 -5.88
C ALA A 111 -9.51 15.65 -5.00
N GLN A 112 -9.42 15.51 -3.67
CA GLN A 112 -9.86 16.56 -2.73
C GLN A 112 -8.89 17.73 -2.61
N SER A 113 -7.63 17.56 -3.03
CA SER A 113 -6.58 18.59 -2.94
C SER A 113 -6.46 19.44 -4.18
N MET A 114 -7.17 19.11 -5.28
CA MET A 114 -7.05 19.76 -6.58
C MET A 114 -8.34 20.45 -6.98
N PRO A 115 -8.26 21.58 -7.72
CA PRO A 115 -9.40 22.16 -8.40
C PRO A 115 -10.08 21.13 -9.31
N ARG A 116 -11.41 21.23 -9.47
CA ARG A 116 -12.20 20.24 -10.25
C ARG A 116 -11.68 20.06 -11.68
N GLU A 117 -11.22 21.13 -12.31
CA GLU A 117 -10.71 21.16 -13.69
C GLU A 117 -9.38 20.37 -13.82
N LEU A 118 -8.61 20.23 -12.73
CA LEU A 118 -7.31 19.56 -12.72
C LEU A 118 -7.36 18.14 -12.14
N THR A 119 -8.46 17.74 -11.51
CA THR A 119 -8.59 16.46 -10.81
C THR A 119 -8.28 15.27 -11.74
N GLY A 120 -8.80 15.27 -12.97
CA GLY A 120 -8.54 14.21 -13.94
C GLY A 120 -7.05 14.12 -14.34
N ARG A 121 -6.43 15.28 -14.60
CA ARG A 121 -4.99 15.33 -14.95
C ARG A 121 -4.11 14.88 -13.78
N ALA A 122 -4.44 15.31 -12.56
CA ALA A 122 -3.72 14.90 -11.36
C ALA A 122 -3.84 13.39 -11.10
N ALA A 123 -5.04 12.82 -11.28
CA ALA A 123 -5.26 11.37 -11.15
C ALA A 123 -4.47 10.59 -12.22
N THR A 124 -4.43 11.06 -13.46
CA THR A 124 -3.65 10.42 -14.53
C THR A 124 -2.15 10.49 -14.25
N CYS A 125 -1.64 11.62 -13.79
CA CYS A 125 -0.25 11.80 -13.41
C CYS A 125 0.12 10.88 -12.23
N LEU A 126 -0.73 10.84 -11.19
CA LEU A 126 -0.56 9.93 -10.06
C LEU A 126 -0.50 8.47 -10.51
N ASN A 127 -1.45 8.06 -11.36
CA ASN A 127 -1.51 6.69 -11.89
C ASN A 127 -0.22 6.33 -12.66
N LEU A 128 0.26 7.24 -13.53
CA LEU A 128 1.52 7.04 -14.23
C LEU A 128 2.70 6.86 -13.26
N LEU A 129 2.80 7.71 -12.24
CA LEU A 129 3.87 7.62 -11.24
C LEU A 129 3.79 6.31 -10.44
N ILE A 130 2.57 5.84 -10.11
CA ILE A 130 2.38 4.55 -9.43
C ILE A 130 2.89 3.40 -10.30
N PHE A 131 2.54 3.36 -11.59
CA PHE A 131 2.97 2.27 -12.47
C PHE A 131 4.47 2.30 -12.77
N VAL A 132 5.05 3.49 -12.98
CA VAL A 132 6.52 3.63 -13.10
C VAL A 132 7.18 3.16 -11.80
N GLY A 133 6.66 3.57 -10.64
CA GLY A 133 7.15 3.12 -9.34
C GLY A 133 7.00 1.61 -9.16
N ALA A 134 5.87 1.03 -9.55
CA ALA A 134 5.64 -0.42 -9.49
C ALA A 134 6.62 -1.19 -10.36
N PHE A 135 6.90 -0.71 -11.56
CA PHE A 135 7.93 -1.29 -12.44
C PHE A 135 9.31 -1.25 -11.79
N LEU A 136 9.70 -0.11 -11.20
CA LEU A 136 10.99 0.02 -10.51
C LEU A 136 11.07 -0.90 -9.28
N VAL A 137 9.98 -1.04 -8.54
CA VAL A 137 9.89 -1.98 -7.41
C VAL A 137 10.01 -3.42 -7.90
N GLN A 138 9.31 -3.81 -8.95
CA GLN A 138 9.40 -5.16 -9.54
C GLN A 138 10.82 -5.49 -9.97
N ALA A 139 11.44 -4.58 -10.75
CA ALA A 139 12.80 -4.77 -11.25
C ALA A 139 13.82 -4.78 -10.10
N GLY A 140 13.72 -3.83 -9.17
CA GLY A 140 14.62 -3.73 -8.01
C GLY A 140 14.50 -4.94 -7.08
N PHE A 141 13.29 -5.41 -6.82
CA PHE A 141 13.06 -6.62 -6.04
C PHE A 141 13.71 -7.85 -6.71
N GLY A 142 13.52 -7.99 -8.03
CA GLY A 142 14.14 -9.05 -8.81
C GLY A 142 15.66 -8.99 -8.81
N LEU A 143 16.25 -7.79 -8.90
CA LEU A 143 17.69 -7.61 -8.80
C LEU A 143 18.21 -8.07 -7.43
N VAL A 144 17.50 -7.74 -6.34
CA VAL A 144 17.91 -8.19 -5.00
C VAL A 144 17.76 -9.71 -4.87
N VAL A 145 16.63 -10.30 -5.27
CA VAL A 145 16.43 -11.76 -5.22
C VAL A 145 17.46 -12.49 -6.08
N GLY A 146 17.79 -11.94 -7.24
CA GLY A 146 18.80 -12.49 -8.18
C GLY A 146 20.24 -12.48 -7.67
N LEU A 147 20.53 -11.90 -6.50
CA LEU A 147 21.85 -12.01 -5.86
C LEU A 147 22.11 -13.41 -5.29
N TRP A 148 21.08 -14.23 -5.17
CA TRP A 148 21.20 -15.63 -4.76
C TRP A 148 21.07 -16.57 -5.94
N THR A 149 21.75 -17.69 -5.86
CA THR A 149 21.59 -18.78 -6.83
C THR A 149 20.35 -19.59 -6.51
N PRO A 150 19.48 -19.84 -7.49
CA PRO A 150 18.34 -20.74 -7.31
C PRO A 150 18.83 -22.18 -7.12
N ASP A 151 18.01 -23.02 -6.50
CA ASP A 151 18.25 -24.46 -6.38
C ASP A 151 18.09 -25.18 -7.74
N ALA A 152 18.23 -26.52 -7.72
CA ALA A 152 18.08 -27.35 -8.93
C ALA A 152 16.65 -27.31 -9.52
N GLY A 153 15.65 -26.94 -8.73
CA GLY A 153 14.26 -26.72 -9.16
C GLY A 153 13.98 -25.30 -9.66
N GLY A 154 14.98 -24.42 -9.64
CA GLY A 154 14.83 -23.01 -10.03
C GLY A 154 14.20 -22.12 -8.96
N HIS A 155 14.09 -22.57 -7.70
CA HIS A 155 13.52 -21.82 -6.59
C HIS A 155 14.60 -21.02 -5.87
N TYR A 156 14.28 -19.75 -5.58
CA TYR A 156 15.16 -18.89 -4.78
C TYR A 156 14.96 -19.15 -3.28
N PRO A 157 16.03 -19.05 -2.48
CA PRO A 157 15.94 -19.31 -1.05
C PRO A 157 15.10 -18.24 -0.33
N ALA A 158 14.44 -18.62 0.76
CA ALA A 158 13.62 -17.71 1.58
C ALA A 158 14.40 -16.46 2.03
N LEU A 159 15.73 -16.58 2.26
CA LEU A 159 16.58 -15.45 2.63
C LEU A 159 16.60 -14.34 1.57
N ALA A 160 16.59 -14.70 0.29
CA ALA A 160 16.54 -13.73 -0.81
C ALA A 160 15.31 -12.83 -0.72
N TYR A 161 14.14 -13.43 -0.48
CA TYR A 161 12.88 -12.71 -0.30
C TYR A 161 12.88 -11.86 0.98
N ARG A 162 13.39 -12.40 2.09
CA ARG A 162 13.50 -11.65 3.36
C ARG A 162 14.32 -10.38 3.19
N VAL A 163 15.47 -10.46 2.51
CA VAL A 163 16.29 -9.28 2.24
C VAL A 163 15.59 -8.32 1.30
N ALA A 164 14.96 -8.81 0.23
CA ALA A 164 14.25 -7.97 -0.72
C ALA A 164 13.08 -7.21 -0.05
N PHE A 165 12.27 -7.88 0.77
CA PHE A 165 11.23 -7.21 1.57
C PHE A 165 11.84 -6.23 2.58
N GLY A 166 12.99 -6.55 3.19
CA GLY A 166 13.72 -5.66 4.10
C GLY A 166 14.09 -4.35 3.42
N VAL A 167 14.59 -4.39 2.20
CA VAL A 167 14.87 -3.19 1.40
C VAL A 167 13.60 -2.36 1.17
N LEU A 168 12.48 -3.00 0.81
CA LEU A 168 11.22 -2.28 0.61
C LEU A 168 10.70 -1.63 1.89
N VAL A 169 10.79 -2.32 3.03
CA VAL A 169 10.43 -1.75 4.34
C VAL A 169 11.30 -0.51 4.61
N LEU A 170 12.61 -0.60 4.45
CA LEU A 170 13.52 0.52 4.69
C LEU A 170 13.21 1.72 3.79
N LEU A 171 12.86 1.51 2.53
CA LEU A 171 12.48 2.58 1.60
C LEU A 171 11.18 3.31 2.01
N GLN A 172 10.30 2.66 2.76
CA GLN A 172 9.02 3.22 3.21
C GLN A 172 9.15 3.97 4.55
N LEU A 173 10.17 3.65 5.38
CA LEU A 173 10.34 4.25 6.71
C LEU A 173 10.42 5.78 6.71
N PRO A 174 11.16 6.46 5.81
CA PRO A 174 11.22 7.92 5.83
C PRO A 174 9.85 8.59 5.69
N GLY A 175 9.00 8.04 4.82
CA GLY A 175 7.62 8.51 4.63
C GLY A 175 6.76 8.31 5.87
N LEU A 176 6.87 7.14 6.51
CA LEU A 176 6.14 6.82 7.73
C LEU A 176 6.60 7.69 8.91
N VAL A 177 7.92 7.88 9.08
CA VAL A 177 8.49 8.77 10.12
C VAL A 177 8.05 10.22 9.89
N GLY A 178 8.07 10.68 8.64
CA GLY A 178 7.59 12.02 8.29
C GLY A 178 6.11 12.22 8.64
N TRP A 179 5.27 11.21 8.40
CA TRP A 179 3.86 11.25 8.79
C TRP A 179 3.67 11.28 10.32
N LEU A 180 4.40 10.42 11.06
CA LEU A 180 4.33 10.38 12.53
C LEU A 180 4.75 11.71 13.16
N ARG A 181 5.77 12.37 12.61
CA ARG A 181 6.22 13.69 13.10
C ARG A 181 5.18 14.78 12.84
N ARG A 182 4.53 14.79 11.67
CA ARG A 182 3.50 15.78 11.33
C ARG A 182 2.20 15.55 12.09
N GLY A 183 1.80 14.32 12.35
CA GLY A 183 0.61 13.98 13.12
C GLY A 183 0.64 14.48 14.56
N ARG A 184 1.84 14.70 15.10
CA ARG A 184 2.04 15.36 16.41
C ARG A 184 1.90 16.89 16.35
N SER A 185 1.97 17.50 15.16
CA SER A 185 1.93 18.96 14.99
C SER A 185 0.60 19.49 14.45
N ALA A 186 -0.31 18.63 14.01
CA ALA A 186 -1.53 19.02 13.31
C ALA A 186 -2.80 18.75 14.12
N SER A 187 -2.91 19.38 15.28
CA SER A 187 -4.20 19.85 15.79
C SER A 187 -4.44 21.26 15.22
N MET A 188 -4.58 21.38 13.88
CA MET A 188 -5.06 22.63 13.30
C MET A 188 -6.57 22.70 13.42
N PRO A 189 -7.13 23.78 13.99
CA PRO A 189 -8.56 24.03 13.95
C PRO A 189 -9.00 24.12 12.49
N VAL A 190 -10.06 23.39 12.15
CA VAL A 190 -10.80 23.62 10.91
C VAL A 190 -11.23 25.08 10.94
N ALA A 191 -10.72 25.89 10.01
CA ALA A 191 -11.20 27.25 9.83
C ALA A 191 -12.72 27.16 9.59
N ALA A 192 -13.49 27.77 10.50
CA ALA A 192 -14.92 27.91 10.32
C ALA A 192 -15.17 28.59 8.97
N PRO A 193 -16.15 28.15 8.19
CA PRO A 193 -16.52 28.86 6.97
C PRO A 193 -16.84 30.30 7.35
N ALA A 194 -16.22 31.26 6.65
CA ALA A 194 -16.55 32.68 6.78
C ALA A 194 -18.04 32.81 6.51
N VAL A 195 -18.80 33.11 7.54
CA VAL A 195 -20.19 33.50 7.41
C VAL A 195 -20.17 34.79 6.62
N GLU A 196 -20.63 34.72 5.39
CA GLU A 196 -20.82 35.86 4.48
C GLU A 196 -21.83 36.80 5.11
N GLU A 197 -21.32 37.82 5.79
CA GLU A 197 -22.09 38.97 6.25
C GLU A 197 -22.39 39.86 5.05
N ALA A 198 -23.33 39.42 4.22
CA ALA A 198 -23.85 40.25 3.13
C ALA A 198 -25.36 40.10 3.11
N HIS A 199 -26.05 40.97 3.84
CA HIS A 199 -27.25 41.72 3.42
C HIS A 199 -27.92 42.39 4.60
N ARG A 200 -27.51 43.62 4.94
CA ARG A 200 -28.44 44.60 5.53
C ARG A 200 -28.91 45.50 4.39
N PRO A 201 -30.16 45.46 3.98
CA PRO A 201 -30.75 46.55 3.22
C PRO A 201 -31.01 47.74 4.15
N ALA A 202 -30.71 48.93 3.66
CA ALA A 202 -31.03 50.22 4.25
C ALA A 202 -32.56 50.53 4.15
#